data_bd36531d096a1cd2a053fbe093de39df
#
_entry.id   bd36531d096a1cd2a053fbe093de39df
#
_cell.length_a   1.000
_cell.length_b   1.000
_cell.length_c   1.000
_cell.angle_alpha   90.00
_cell.angle_beta   90.00
_cell.angle_gamma   90.00
#
_symmetry.space_group_name_H-M   'P 1'
#
loop_
_entity.id
_entity.type
_entity.pdbx_description
1 polymer ?
#
loop_
_entity_poly.entity_id
_entity_poly.type
_entity_poly.pdbx_seq_one_letter_code
_entity_poly.pdbx_strand_id
1 'polypeptide(L)'
;MALLIQLVEGDQYNGYLLPHAAGVAFSRNLFRWAPQIRAEDGFIRLVWGLGTRAVDRVGNDFPRLIALSHPLLRPSNDPKAIRRYSQQYVDLIDLGHNTFTTLPIHDVLAADYPPLRYIAQVEEDGYFESLRSTIIDNPEKLVLTFDVLLQRTPFAERMRTILRSLEQAYHSPVDVEFTASIGDDLQGKPHLCITILQCRPQGQLIQTEVEKIPAHLPREKVLFSTDFIVPQGRINAVDWIIYVQPDAYFALGSYNERAVMARMIGKLNNLLKDESFVCIGPGRWGSSNADLGVPIGYGDIYHARALV
;
A
#
# COMPACT_ATOMS: atom_id res chain seq x y z
N MET A 1 -6.56 -28.31 7.09
CA MET A 1 -6.64 -27.33 5.97
C MET A 1 -8.05 -26.77 5.98
N ALA A 2 -8.24 -25.45 6.06
CA ALA A 2 -9.56 -24.83 5.97
C ALA A 2 -9.69 -24.17 4.58
N LEU A 3 -10.87 -24.26 3.97
CA LEU A 3 -11.20 -23.64 2.68
C LEU A 3 -12.31 -22.62 2.92
N LEU A 4 -12.07 -21.37 2.49
CA LEU A 4 -13.08 -20.31 2.49
C LEU A 4 -13.57 -20.11 1.06
N ILE A 5 -14.89 -20.19 0.85
CA ILE A 5 -15.54 -19.92 -0.43
C ILE A 5 -16.45 -18.71 -0.24
N GLN A 6 -16.23 -17.68 -1.04
CA GLN A 6 -17.00 -16.44 -1.01
C GLN A 6 -17.50 -16.09 -2.40
N LEU A 7 -18.65 -15.38 -2.46
CA LEU A 7 -19.09 -14.76 -3.70
C LEU A 7 -18.11 -13.65 -4.09
N VAL A 8 -17.80 -13.54 -5.37
CA VAL A 8 -17.02 -12.41 -5.89
C VAL A 8 -17.96 -11.21 -5.99
N GLU A 9 -17.71 -10.20 -5.18
CA GLU A 9 -18.43 -8.93 -5.22
C GLU A 9 -17.97 -8.09 -6.42
N GLY A 10 -18.93 -7.51 -7.15
CA GLY A 10 -18.67 -6.65 -8.29
C GLY A 10 -19.87 -6.50 -9.19
N ASP A 11 -19.78 -5.60 -10.13
CA ASP A 11 -20.78 -5.34 -11.15
C ASP A 11 -20.30 -5.83 -12.53
N GLN A 12 -21.25 -6.20 -13.37
CA GLN A 12 -20.93 -6.60 -14.76
C GLN A 12 -20.79 -5.36 -15.64
N TYR A 13 -19.69 -5.31 -16.38
CA TYR A 13 -19.42 -4.26 -17.33
C TYR A 13 -18.66 -4.84 -18.55
N ASN A 14 -19.20 -4.66 -19.75
CA ASN A 14 -18.59 -5.09 -21.02
C ASN A 14 -18.10 -6.55 -21.04
N GLY A 15 -18.85 -7.47 -20.42
CA GLY A 15 -18.49 -8.90 -20.35
C GLY A 15 -17.50 -9.24 -19.24
N TYR A 16 -17.15 -8.29 -18.40
CA TYR A 16 -16.32 -8.46 -17.23
C TYR A 16 -17.10 -8.33 -15.93
N LEU A 17 -16.66 -8.99 -14.87
CA LEU A 17 -17.13 -8.79 -13.50
C LEU A 17 -15.99 -8.18 -12.67
N LEU A 18 -16.23 -7.02 -12.08
CA LEU A 18 -15.26 -6.31 -11.26
C LEU A 18 -15.93 -5.34 -10.28
N PRO A 19 -15.39 -5.15 -9.08
CA PRO A 19 -15.85 -4.09 -8.17
C PRO A 19 -15.41 -2.70 -8.66
N HIS A 20 -16.18 -1.67 -8.30
CA HIS A 20 -15.85 -0.28 -8.63
C HIS A 20 -14.59 0.20 -7.92
N ALA A 21 -14.34 -0.31 -6.74
CA ALA A 21 -13.08 -0.16 -6.02
C ALA A 21 -12.91 -1.34 -5.06
N ALA A 22 -11.67 -1.72 -4.81
CA ALA A 22 -11.31 -2.73 -3.84
C ALA A 22 -10.01 -2.37 -3.14
N GLY A 23 -9.71 -3.00 -2.03
CA GLY A 23 -8.46 -2.70 -1.37
C GLY A 23 -8.25 -3.40 -0.05
N VAL A 24 -7.13 -3.00 0.57
CA VAL A 24 -6.77 -3.41 1.93
C VAL A 24 -6.70 -2.17 2.81
N ALA A 25 -7.36 -2.24 3.94
CA ALA A 25 -7.37 -1.19 4.95
C ALA A 25 -6.73 -1.69 6.25
N PHE A 26 -5.94 -0.85 6.86
CA PHE A 26 -5.24 -1.12 8.11
C PHE A 26 -5.72 -0.14 9.18
N SER A 27 -6.07 -0.63 10.35
CA SER A 27 -6.49 0.26 11.45
C SER A 27 -5.33 1.10 12.00
N ARG A 28 -4.09 0.69 11.73
CA ARG A 28 -2.88 1.45 12.08
C ARG A 28 -2.10 1.80 10.83
N ASN A 29 -1.73 3.08 10.69
CA ASN A 29 -0.93 3.55 9.57
C ASN A 29 0.56 3.50 9.91
N LEU A 30 1.27 2.54 9.35
CA LEU A 30 2.72 2.41 9.48
C LEU A 30 3.48 3.18 8.38
N PHE A 31 2.77 3.74 7.37
CA PHE A 31 3.35 4.46 6.23
C PHE A 31 3.03 5.96 6.32
N ARG A 32 3.74 6.67 7.17
CA ARG A 32 3.59 8.12 7.30
C ARG A 32 4.55 8.82 6.36
N TRP A 33 4.05 9.37 5.26
CA TRP A 33 4.87 10.16 4.31
C TRP A 33 4.88 11.66 4.62
N ALA A 34 4.17 12.07 5.66
CA ALA A 34 4.16 13.45 6.13
C ALA A 34 3.90 13.51 7.65
N PRO A 35 4.43 14.52 8.35
CA PRO A 35 4.34 14.62 9.82
C PRO A 35 2.92 14.69 10.37
N GLN A 36 1.98 15.28 9.62
CA GLN A 36 0.58 15.42 10.02
C GLN A 36 -0.22 14.12 9.97
N ILE A 37 0.29 13.07 9.32
CA ILE A 37 -0.38 11.77 9.27
C ILE A 37 -0.25 11.10 10.62
N ARG A 38 -1.38 10.68 11.18
CA ARG A 38 -1.43 9.97 12.46
C ARG A 38 -1.55 8.47 12.23
N ALA A 39 -0.80 7.70 13.00
CA ALA A 39 -0.80 6.24 12.89
C ALA A 39 -2.16 5.61 13.27
N GLU A 40 -2.82 6.18 14.27
CA GLU A 40 -4.09 5.68 14.83
C GLU A 40 -5.32 5.93 13.94
N ASP A 41 -5.21 6.72 12.88
CA ASP A 41 -6.34 6.98 11.98
C ASP A 41 -6.47 5.99 10.82
N GLY A 42 -5.50 5.11 10.68
CA GLY A 42 -5.52 4.04 9.69
C GLY A 42 -5.03 4.44 8.30
N PHE A 43 -4.99 3.45 7.43
CA PHE A 43 -4.39 3.53 6.11
C PHE A 43 -5.09 2.60 5.12
N ILE A 44 -5.19 3.01 3.85
CA ILE A 44 -5.80 2.20 2.78
C ILE A 44 -4.87 2.14 1.57
N ARG A 45 -4.83 0.97 0.94
CA ARG A 45 -4.39 0.78 -0.43
C ARG A 45 -5.63 0.51 -1.27
N LEU A 46 -5.92 1.39 -2.22
CA LEU A 46 -7.14 1.35 -3.03
C LEU A 46 -6.80 1.14 -4.50
N VAL A 47 -7.54 0.26 -5.16
CA VAL A 47 -7.45 -0.06 -6.58
C VAL A 47 -8.84 -0.14 -7.20
N TRP A 48 -8.92 -0.01 -8.51
CA TRP A 48 -10.06 -0.38 -9.32
C TRP A 48 -9.96 -1.86 -9.72
N GLY A 49 -11.08 -2.57 -9.80
CA GLY A 49 -11.12 -4.00 -10.08
C GLY A 49 -10.93 -4.85 -8.82
N LEU A 50 -10.53 -6.10 -8.98
CA LEU A 50 -10.30 -7.02 -7.89
C LEU A 50 -9.14 -6.54 -7.00
N GLY A 51 -9.25 -6.78 -5.70
CA GLY A 51 -8.33 -6.25 -4.69
C GLY A 51 -6.89 -6.81 -4.72
N THR A 52 -6.59 -7.76 -5.57
CA THR A 52 -5.31 -8.46 -5.70
C THR A 52 -4.12 -7.49 -5.82
N ARG A 53 -4.25 -6.42 -6.62
CA ARG A 53 -3.20 -5.39 -6.80
C ARG A 53 -3.03 -4.44 -5.61
N ALA A 54 -3.95 -4.44 -4.67
CA ALA A 54 -3.80 -3.70 -3.42
C ALA A 54 -2.99 -4.50 -2.38
N VAL A 55 -3.01 -5.83 -2.46
CA VAL A 55 -2.31 -6.76 -1.56
C VAL A 55 -0.91 -7.01 -2.07
N ASP A 56 -0.80 -7.51 -3.30
CA ASP A 56 0.46 -7.92 -3.90
C ASP A 56 1.08 -6.78 -4.73
N ARG A 57 2.37 -6.61 -4.58
CA ARG A 57 3.11 -5.69 -5.44
C ARG A 57 3.41 -6.38 -6.76
N VAL A 58 2.70 -6.00 -7.82
CA VAL A 58 2.89 -6.54 -9.16
C VAL A 58 3.62 -5.51 -10.04
N GLY A 59 4.90 -5.74 -10.30
CA GLY A 59 5.68 -4.91 -11.22
C GLY A 59 5.74 -3.42 -10.84
N ASN A 60 5.46 -2.57 -11.83
CA ASN A 60 5.40 -1.12 -11.69
C ASN A 60 3.96 -0.59 -11.57
N ASP A 61 3.06 -1.35 -11.00
CA ASP A 61 1.69 -0.96 -10.75
C ASP A 61 1.50 -0.54 -9.29
N PHE A 62 0.71 0.49 -9.03
CA PHE A 62 0.66 1.12 -7.73
C PHE A 62 -0.77 1.41 -7.28
N PRO A 63 -1.18 0.91 -6.10
CA PRO A 63 -2.46 1.30 -5.51
C PRO A 63 -2.42 2.78 -5.07
N ARG A 64 -3.58 3.41 -5.05
CA ARG A 64 -3.75 4.71 -4.40
C ARG A 64 -3.56 4.54 -2.89
N LEU A 65 -2.56 5.21 -2.33
CA LEU A 65 -2.28 5.25 -0.90
C LEU A 65 -3.12 6.35 -0.23
N ILE A 66 -3.85 6.00 0.83
CA ILE A 66 -4.76 6.91 1.53
C ILE A 66 -4.47 6.85 3.03
N ALA A 67 -3.99 7.96 3.59
CA ALA A 67 -3.94 8.13 5.04
C ALA A 67 -5.31 8.64 5.51
N LEU A 68 -6.02 7.87 6.32
CA LEU A 68 -7.39 8.22 6.71
C LEU A 68 -7.48 9.49 7.57
N SER A 69 -6.38 9.95 8.19
CA SER A 69 -6.33 11.28 8.82
C SER A 69 -6.39 12.43 7.81
N HIS A 70 -5.80 12.22 6.62
CA HIS A 70 -5.71 13.22 5.55
C HIS A 70 -5.90 12.55 4.18
N PRO A 71 -7.14 12.19 3.79
CA PRO A 71 -7.39 11.31 2.64
C PRO A 71 -6.88 11.82 1.30
N LEU A 72 -6.84 13.14 1.13
CA LEU A 72 -6.39 13.78 -0.12
C LEU A 72 -4.88 14.00 -0.16
N LEU A 73 -4.20 13.89 0.98
CA LEU A 73 -2.75 14.10 1.04
C LEU A 73 -2.04 12.98 0.27
N ARG A 74 -1.19 13.38 -0.66
CA ARG A 74 -0.37 12.47 -1.48
C ARG A 74 1.09 12.53 -1.07
N PRO A 75 1.87 11.48 -1.35
CA PRO A 75 3.33 11.53 -1.20
C PRO A 75 3.98 12.59 -2.12
N SER A 76 3.39 12.83 -3.29
CA SER A 76 3.80 13.87 -4.23
C SER A 76 2.57 14.52 -4.88
N ASN A 77 2.64 15.83 -5.11
CA ASN A 77 1.65 16.59 -5.86
C ASN A 77 2.07 16.85 -7.31
N ASP A 78 3.25 16.39 -7.72
CA ASP A 78 3.69 16.48 -9.11
C ASP A 78 2.81 15.59 -10.01
N PRO A 79 2.14 16.13 -11.03
CA PRO A 79 1.27 15.38 -11.94
C PRO A 79 1.96 14.18 -12.61
N LYS A 80 3.22 14.36 -13.01
CA LYS A 80 4.02 13.26 -13.61
C LYS A 80 4.25 12.13 -12.62
N ALA A 81 4.53 12.46 -11.35
CA ALA A 81 4.68 11.47 -10.30
C ALA A 81 3.35 10.78 -9.99
N ILE A 82 2.23 11.53 -9.93
CA ILE A 82 0.89 10.98 -9.72
C ILE A 82 0.54 9.98 -10.82
N ARG A 83 0.73 10.34 -12.09
CA ARG A 83 0.50 9.44 -13.22
C ARG A 83 1.40 8.20 -13.16
N ARG A 84 2.70 8.39 -12.93
CA ARG A 84 3.67 7.29 -12.85
C ARG A 84 3.35 6.29 -11.73
N TYR A 85 2.85 6.77 -10.59
CA TYR A 85 2.53 5.97 -9.41
C TYR A 85 1.03 5.76 -9.25
N SER A 86 0.27 5.76 -10.34
CA SER A 86 -1.11 5.31 -10.41
C SER A 86 -1.20 3.88 -10.92
N GLN A 87 -2.37 3.28 -10.76
CA GLN A 87 -2.69 1.97 -11.29
C GLN A 87 -2.71 2.01 -12.83
N GLN A 88 -2.08 1.04 -13.46
CA GLN A 88 -1.98 0.91 -14.93
C GLN A 88 -2.73 -0.32 -15.45
N TYR A 89 -2.96 -1.32 -14.61
CA TYR A 89 -3.63 -2.57 -14.97
C TYR A 89 -4.78 -2.84 -14.03
N VAL A 90 -5.79 -3.55 -14.51
CA VAL A 90 -6.94 -4.00 -13.74
C VAL A 90 -7.02 -5.52 -13.74
N ASP A 91 -7.25 -6.10 -12.58
CA ASP A 91 -7.58 -7.52 -12.42
C ASP A 91 -9.10 -7.66 -12.33
N LEU A 92 -9.65 -8.58 -13.11
CA LEU A 92 -11.09 -8.77 -13.28
C LEU A 92 -11.41 -10.23 -13.62
N ILE A 93 -12.69 -10.59 -13.63
CA ILE A 93 -13.17 -11.88 -14.14
C ILE A 93 -13.73 -11.66 -15.54
N ASP A 94 -13.17 -12.33 -16.53
CA ASP A 94 -13.73 -12.45 -17.86
C ASP A 94 -14.87 -13.46 -17.83
N LEU A 95 -16.10 -12.99 -18.01
CA LEU A 95 -17.31 -13.81 -17.97
C LEU A 95 -17.49 -14.67 -19.22
N GLY A 96 -16.90 -14.25 -20.35
CA GLY A 96 -16.94 -15.02 -21.59
C GLY A 96 -16.08 -16.28 -21.52
N HIS A 97 -14.92 -16.18 -20.89
CA HIS A 97 -13.97 -17.28 -20.72
C HIS A 97 -13.97 -17.91 -19.32
N ASN A 98 -14.70 -17.32 -18.39
CA ASN A 98 -14.78 -17.77 -16.99
C ASN A 98 -13.41 -17.81 -16.32
N THR A 99 -12.57 -16.80 -16.56
CA THR A 99 -11.17 -16.75 -16.12
C THR A 99 -10.84 -15.44 -15.40
N PHE A 100 -9.93 -15.52 -14.44
CA PHE A 100 -9.23 -14.35 -13.91
C PHE A 100 -8.30 -13.80 -14.98
N THR A 101 -8.38 -12.49 -15.24
CA THR A 101 -7.61 -11.83 -16.30
C THR A 101 -7.08 -10.48 -15.81
N THR A 102 -5.89 -10.13 -16.27
CA THR A 102 -5.26 -8.83 -16.08
C THR A 102 -5.23 -8.07 -17.41
N LEU A 103 -5.76 -6.86 -17.44
CA LEU A 103 -5.78 -6.01 -18.64
C LEU A 103 -5.24 -4.62 -18.31
N PRO A 104 -4.68 -3.89 -19.30
CA PRO A 104 -4.44 -2.46 -19.18
C PRO A 104 -5.75 -1.71 -18.87
N ILE A 105 -5.69 -0.69 -18.01
CA ILE A 105 -6.90 0.04 -17.62
C ILE A 105 -7.60 0.68 -18.82
N HIS A 106 -6.85 1.14 -19.81
CA HIS A 106 -7.38 1.81 -21.01
C HIS A 106 -8.12 0.88 -21.96
N ASP A 107 -7.91 -0.43 -21.85
CA ASP A 107 -8.62 -1.43 -22.67
C ASP A 107 -10.01 -1.75 -22.10
N VAL A 108 -10.24 -1.44 -20.82
CA VAL A 108 -11.48 -1.76 -20.11
C VAL A 108 -12.26 -0.50 -19.73
N LEU A 109 -11.57 0.57 -19.32
CA LEU A 109 -12.17 1.79 -18.80
C LEU A 109 -12.65 2.68 -19.96
N ALA A 110 -13.94 2.78 -20.12
CA ALA A 110 -14.55 3.62 -21.16
C ALA A 110 -15.41 4.75 -20.56
N ALA A 111 -15.79 5.69 -21.39
CA ALA A 111 -16.52 6.90 -21.00
C ALA A 111 -17.90 6.62 -20.38
N ASP A 112 -18.51 5.50 -20.73
CA ASP A 112 -19.81 5.05 -20.24
C ASP A 112 -19.74 4.21 -18.97
N TYR A 113 -18.53 3.99 -18.42
CA TYR A 113 -18.37 3.27 -17.15
C TYR A 113 -19.02 4.05 -16.00
N PRO A 114 -20.06 3.50 -15.35
CA PRO A 114 -20.90 4.29 -14.44
C PRO A 114 -20.16 5.00 -13.30
N PRO A 115 -19.18 4.38 -12.59
CA PRO A 115 -18.44 5.04 -11.51
C PRO A 115 -17.24 5.86 -12.00
N LEU A 116 -17.00 5.98 -13.31
CA LEU A 116 -15.80 6.60 -13.87
C LEU A 116 -15.44 7.94 -13.23
N ARG A 117 -16.43 8.82 -13.07
CA ARG A 117 -16.24 10.16 -12.49
C ARG A 117 -15.75 10.17 -11.05
N TYR A 118 -15.93 9.07 -10.31
CA TYR A 118 -15.49 8.95 -8.93
C TYR A 118 -14.07 8.43 -8.81
N ILE A 119 -13.65 7.59 -9.76
CA ILE A 119 -12.38 6.87 -9.69
C ILE A 119 -11.27 7.48 -10.52
N ALA A 120 -11.60 8.19 -11.61
CA ALA A 120 -10.64 8.72 -12.56
C ALA A 120 -10.75 10.24 -12.75
N GLN A 121 -9.65 10.82 -13.22
CA GLN A 121 -9.54 12.20 -13.68
C GLN A 121 -8.80 12.21 -15.03
N VAL A 122 -8.97 13.29 -15.80
CA VAL A 122 -8.21 13.52 -17.03
C VAL A 122 -6.98 14.36 -16.71
N GLU A 123 -5.84 13.96 -17.23
CA GLU A 123 -4.62 14.79 -17.19
C GLU A 123 -4.58 15.68 -18.42
N GLU A 124 -4.63 16.99 -18.21
CA GLU A 124 -4.46 18.00 -19.27
C GLU A 124 -3.44 19.05 -18.82
N ASP A 125 -2.47 19.30 -19.69
CA ASP A 125 -1.42 20.32 -19.51
C ASP A 125 -0.72 20.26 -18.13
N GLY A 126 -0.58 19.06 -17.57
CA GLY A 126 0.04 18.85 -16.26
C GLY A 126 -0.89 19.10 -15.07
N TYR A 127 -2.19 19.12 -15.28
CA TYR A 127 -3.21 19.22 -14.24
C TYR A 127 -4.19 18.06 -14.33
N PHE A 128 -4.84 17.75 -13.21
CA PHE A 128 -5.91 16.76 -13.15
C PHE A 128 -7.26 17.45 -13.06
N GLU A 129 -8.11 17.20 -14.06
CA GLU A 129 -9.47 17.71 -14.09
C GLU A 129 -10.48 16.60 -13.81
N SER A 130 -11.51 16.94 -13.03
CA SER A 130 -12.64 16.05 -12.81
C SER A 130 -13.49 15.96 -14.07
N LEU A 131 -13.92 14.76 -14.40
CA LEU A 131 -14.79 14.51 -15.55
C LEU A 131 -16.11 15.24 -15.38
N ARG A 132 -16.40 16.15 -16.31
CA ARG A 132 -17.64 16.94 -16.39
C ARG A 132 -18.58 16.45 -17.48
N SER A 133 -18.06 15.67 -18.43
CA SER A 133 -18.78 15.12 -19.57
C SER A 133 -18.47 13.63 -19.72
N THR A 134 -19.38 12.91 -20.35
CA THR A 134 -19.16 11.52 -20.80
C THR A 134 -18.37 11.44 -22.12
N ILE A 135 -18.03 12.57 -22.71
CA ILE A 135 -17.19 12.61 -23.92
C ILE A 135 -15.74 12.68 -23.45
N ILE A 136 -15.00 11.63 -23.71
CA ILE A 136 -13.56 11.54 -23.45
C ILE A 136 -12.88 11.43 -24.81
N ASP A 137 -12.19 12.48 -25.21
CA ASP A 137 -11.51 12.55 -26.50
C ASP A 137 -10.32 11.58 -26.58
N ASN A 138 -9.68 11.31 -25.46
CA ASN A 138 -8.54 10.38 -25.37
C ASN A 138 -8.53 9.61 -24.04
N PRO A 139 -8.92 8.31 -24.03
CA PRO A 139 -8.88 7.47 -22.84
C PRO A 139 -7.49 7.32 -22.20
N GLU A 140 -6.41 7.46 -22.98
CA GLU A 140 -5.04 7.39 -22.44
C GLU A 140 -4.71 8.52 -21.48
N LYS A 141 -5.47 9.63 -21.50
CA LYS A 141 -5.34 10.72 -20.52
C LYS A 141 -6.00 10.42 -19.18
N LEU A 142 -6.78 9.35 -19.08
CA LEU A 142 -7.40 8.94 -17.82
C LEU A 142 -6.33 8.45 -16.81
N VAL A 143 -6.46 8.89 -15.59
CA VAL A 143 -5.64 8.46 -14.46
C VAL A 143 -6.52 8.09 -13.28
N LEU A 144 -6.33 6.92 -12.71
CA LEU A 144 -7.07 6.47 -11.53
C LEU A 144 -6.55 7.19 -10.29
N THR A 145 -7.21 8.27 -9.94
CA THR A 145 -6.84 9.14 -8.80
C THR A 145 -7.66 8.89 -7.56
N PHE A 146 -8.92 8.47 -7.70
CA PHE A 146 -9.93 8.31 -6.65
C PHE A 146 -10.23 9.61 -5.86
N ASP A 147 -9.76 10.75 -6.32
CA ASP A 147 -9.90 12.00 -5.57
C ASP A 147 -11.36 12.44 -5.41
N VAL A 148 -12.18 12.26 -6.46
CA VAL A 148 -13.60 12.61 -6.39
C VAL A 148 -14.35 11.70 -5.42
N LEU A 149 -14.02 10.40 -5.37
CA LEU A 149 -14.54 9.48 -4.36
C LEU A 149 -14.24 10.00 -2.95
N LEU A 150 -12.99 10.37 -2.71
CA LEU A 150 -12.53 10.84 -1.39
C LEU A 150 -13.11 12.20 -0.99
N GLN A 151 -13.40 13.08 -1.97
CA GLN A 151 -13.90 14.43 -1.73
C GLN A 151 -15.43 14.48 -1.62
N ARG A 152 -16.14 13.71 -2.42
CA ARG A 152 -17.59 13.86 -2.59
C ARG A 152 -18.42 12.74 -1.96
N THR A 153 -17.78 11.73 -1.38
CA THR A 153 -18.47 10.65 -0.68
C THR A 153 -17.95 10.49 0.75
N PRO A 154 -18.71 9.87 1.64
CA PRO A 154 -18.26 9.58 3.01
C PRO A 154 -17.31 8.37 3.10
N PHE A 155 -16.60 8.01 2.02
CA PHE A 155 -15.78 6.80 1.97
C PHE A 155 -14.73 6.75 3.09
N ALA A 156 -13.91 7.80 3.22
CA ALA A 156 -12.85 7.82 4.22
C ALA A 156 -13.38 7.80 5.67
N GLU A 157 -14.48 8.50 5.93
CA GLU A 157 -15.15 8.53 7.23
C GLU A 157 -15.73 7.16 7.59
N ARG A 158 -16.45 6.53 6.66
CA ARG A 158 -17.02 5.18 6.85
C ARG A 158 -15.93 4.15 7.10
N MET A 159 -14.87 4.15 6.30
CA MET A 159 -13.74 3.24 6.49
C MET A 159 -13.07 3.42 7.84
N ARG A 160 -12.88 4.67 8.29
CA ARG A 160 -12.35 4.95 9.64
C ARG A 160 -13.25 4.38 10.72
N THR A 161 -14.56 4.54 10.59
CA THR A 161 -15.55 4.02 11.55
C THR A 161 -15.52 2.49 11.58
N ILE A 162 -15.49 1.83 10.40
CA ILE A 162 -15.40 0.37 10.28
C ILE A 162 -14.13 -0.15 10.98
N LEU A 163 -12.98 0.42 10.64
CA LEU A 163 -11.70 0.00 11.21
C LEU A 163 -11.66 0.14 12.73
N ARG A 164 -12.15 1.25 13.26
CA ARG A 164 -12.24 1.48 14.72
C ARG A 164 -13.15 0.48 15.41
N SER A 165 -14.32 0.22 14.83
CA SER A 165 -15.28 -0.76 15.39
C SER A 165 -14.68 -2.16 15.40
N LEU A 166 -14.01 -2.56 14.33
CA LEU A 166 -13.37 -3.87 14.25
C LEU A 166 -12.16 -3.97 15.21
N GLU A 167 -11.32 -2.95 15.29
CA GLU A 167 -10.20 -2.89 16.23
C GLU A 167 -10.68 -3.01 17.68
N GLN A 168 -11.78 -2.35 18.02
CA GLN A 168 -12.41 -2.46 19.35
C GLN A 168 -12.96 -3.87 19.60
N ALA A 169 -13.61 -4.48 18.61
CA ALA A 169 -14.19 -5.83 18.76
C ALA A 169 -13.11 -6.91 18.88
N TYR A 170 -12.00 -6.77 18.15
CA TYR A 170 -10.88 -7.72 18.20
C TYR A 170 -9.88 -7.42 19.32
N HIS A 171 -9.99 -6.27 20.00
CA HIS A 171 -9.00 -5.79 21.00
C HIS A 171 -7.56 -5.76 20.43
N SER A 172 -7.40 -5.57 19.16
CA SER A 172 -6.13 -5.61 18.44
C SER A 172 -6.23 -4.82 17.13
N PRO A 173 -5.15 -4.19 16.63
CA PRO A 173 -5.13 -3.67 15.28
C PRO A 173 -5.57 -4.71 14.25
N VAL A 174 -6.24 -4.27 13.20
CA VAL A 174 -6.82 -5.15 12.19
C VAL A 174 -6.39 -4.77 10.78
N ASP A 175 -6.31 -5.78 9.93
CA ASP A 175 -6.26 -5.69 8.47
C ASP A 175 -7.63 -6.09 7.90
N VAL A 176 -8.13 -5.33 6.95
CA VAL A 176 -9.44 -5.54 6.36
C VAL A 176 -9.33 -5.54 4.85
N GLU A 177 -9.78 -6.60 4.21
CA GLU A 177 -9.98 -6.63 2.76
C GLU A 177 -11.43 -6.25 2.47
N PHE A 178 -11.64 -5.39 1.49
CA PHE A 178 -12.95 -4.84 1.18
C PHE A 178 -13.14 -4.56 -0.31
N THR A 179 -14.41 -4.48 -0.73
CA THR A 179 -14.84 -3.91 -2.00
C THR A 179 -15.75 -2.71 -1.75
N ALA A 180 -15.89 -1.85 -2.75
CA ALA A 180 -16.84 -0.76 -2.72
C ALA A 180 -17.58 -0.64 -4.05
N SER A 181 -18.90 -0.51 -3.96
CA SER A 181 -19.79 -0.13 -5.06
C SER A 181 -20.13 1.34 -4.92
N ILE A 182 -20.00 2.08 -6.01
CA ILE A 182 -20.11 3.55 -6.06
C ILE A 182 -21.05 3.91 -7.21
N GLY A 183 -22.06 4.70 -6.93
CA GLY A 183 -23.00 5.15 -7.95
C GLY A 183 -23.74 6.38 -7.48
N ASP A 184 -24.79 6.75 -8.22
CA ASP A 184 -25.72 7.78 -7.85
C ASP A 184 -27.09 7.17 -7.56
N ASP A 185 -27.77 7.73 -6.60
CA ASP A 185 -29.18 7.43 -6.39
C ASP A 185 -30.05 8.10 -7.46
N LEU A 186 -31.34 7.83 -7.44
CA LEU A 186 -32.31 8.41 -8.37
C LEU A 186 -32.38 9.95 -8.32
N GLN A 187 -31.80 10.56 -7.29
CA GLN A 187 -31.73 12.01 -7.09
C GLN A 187 -30.37 12.59 -7.45
N GLY A 188 -29.44 11.77 -7.97
CA GLY A 188 -28.07 12.17 -8.32
C GLY A 188 -27.17 12.37 -7.12
N LYS A 189 -27.50 11.85 -5.94
CA LYS A 189 -26.63 11.86 -4.78
C LYS A 189 -25.73 10.64 -4.79
N PRO A 190 -24.46 10.80 -4.36
CA PRO A 190 -23.53 9.68 -4.27
C PRO A 190 -24.06 8.57 -3.37
N HIS A 191 -24.18 7.38 -3.90
CA HIS A 191 -24.45 6.16 -3.14
C HIS A 191 -23.16 5.35 -3.03
N LEU A 192 -22.84 4.93 -1.82
CA LEU A 192 -21.65 4.15 -1.51
C LEU A 192 -22.03 2.95 -0.64
N CYS A 193 -21.71 1.74 -1.12
CA CYS A 193 -21.76 0.52 -0.35
C CYS A 193 -20.35 -0.02 -0.18
N ILE A 194 -19.97 -0.43 1.04
CA ILE A 194 -18.68 -1.04 1.35
C ILE A 194 -18.97 -2.45 1.87
N THR A 195 -18.40 -3.45 1.21
CA THR A 195 -18.51 -4.86 1.59
C THR A 195 -17.17 -5.30 2.19
N ILE A 196 -17.20 -5.81 3.42
CA ILE A 196 -16.03 -6.38 4.07
C ILE A 196 -15.91 -7.85 3.65
N LEU A 197 -14.79 -8.19 3.04
CA LEU A 197 -14.51 -9.54 2.56
C LEU A 197 -13.78 -10.37 3.61
N GLN A 198 -12.81 -9.76 4.28
CA GLN A 198 -12.02 -10.42 5.30
C GLN A 198 -11.56 -9.40 6.34
N CYS A 199 -11.51 -9.83 7.60
CA CYS A 199 -10.89 -9.08 8.69
C CYS A 199 -9.93 -10.01 9.43
N ARG A 200 -8.71 -9.57 9.61
CA ARG A 200 -7.67 -10.29 10.37
C ARG A 200 -7.14 -9.39 11.47
N PRO A 201 -7.12 -9.88 12.74
CA PRO A 201 -6.34 -9.18 13.74
C PRO A 201 -4.87 -9.22 13.32
N GLN A 202 -4.21 -8.08 13.32
CA GLN A 202 -2.76 -8.03 13.19
C GLN A 202 -2.22 -8.76 14.42
N GLY A 203 -1.49 -9.86 14.18
CA GLY A 203 -0.87 -10.61 15.27
C GLY A 203 -0.13 -9.60 16.15
N GLN A 204 -0.24 -9.74 17.46
CA GLN A 204 0.24 -8.79 18.44
C GLN A 204 1.60 -8.24 18.00
N LEU A 205 1.62 -7.06 17.40
CA LEU A 205 2.64 -6.11 17.75
C LEU A 205 2.41 -5.95 19.25
N ILE A 206 3.13 -6.76 20.04
CA ILE A 206 3.10 -6.69 21.48
C ILE A 206 3.18 -5.20 21.76
N GLN A 207 2.11 -4.61 22.28
CA GLN A 207 2.18 -3.31 22.93
C GLN A 207 3.02 -3.53 24.21
N THR A 208 4.28 -3.86 24.02
CA THR A 208 5.30 -3.48 24.96
C THR A 208 5.11 -1.98 25.08
N GLU A 209 4.85 -1.49 26.28
CA GLU A 209 4.75 -0.07 26.58
C GLU A 209 5.72 0.64 25.67
N VAL A 210 5.22 1.57 24.82
CA VAL A 210 6.05 2.26 23.83
C VAL A 210 7.10 2.98 24.63
N GLU A 211 8.27 2.36 24.80
CA GLU A 211 9.38 2.97 25.50
C GLU A 211 9.78 4.20 24.71
N LYS A 212 9.45 5.35 25.25
CA LYS A 212 9.79 6.63 24.63
C LYS A 212 11.31 6.75 24.62
N ILE A 213 11.85 7.08 23.48
CA ILE A 213 13.27 7.45 23.37
C ILE A 213 13.52 8.58 24.37
N PRO A 214 14.49 8.46 25.27
CA PRO A 214 14.80 9.52 26.24
C PRO A 214 15.05 10.85 25.50
N ALA A 215 14.38 11.93 25.95
CA ALA A 215 14.44 13.24 25.30
C ALA A 215 15.85 13.86 25.25
N HIS A 216 16.76 13.39 26.12
CA HIS A 216 18.13 13.93 26.25
C HIS A 216 19.19 12.83 26.18
N LEU A 217 19.25 12.15 25.03
CA LEU A 217 20.36 11.22 24.75
C LEU A 217 21.60 12.04 24.37
N PRO A 218 22.76 11.81 25.04
CA PRO A 218 24.04 12.38 24.63
C PRO A 218 24.34 11.97 23.16
N ARG A 219 24.82 12.93 22.37
CA ARG A 219 25.04 12.73 20.93
C ARG A 219 25.98 11.57 20.62
N GLU A 220 26.95 11.32 21.47
CA GLU A 220 27.88 10.19 21.40
C GLU A 220 27.24 8.82 21.57
N LYS A 221 26.01 8.76 22.10
CA LYS A 221 25.20 7.53 22.26
C LYS A 221 24.22 7.30 21.11
N VAL A 222 24.15 8.24 20.17
CA VAL A 222 23.26 8.15 19.02
C VAL A 222 24.09 7.86 17.78
N LEU A 223 23.98 6.65 17.24
CA LEU A 223 24.65 6.30 15.98
C LEU A 223 23.94 6.95 14.78
N PHE A 224 22.62 6.87 14.76
CA PHE A 224 21.74 7.53 13.79
C PHE A 224 20.33 7.58 14.37
N SER A 225 19.47 8.41 13.80
CA SER A 225 18.06 8.48 14.13
C SER A 225 17.25 8.60 12.84
N THR A 226 16.02 8.07 12.87
CA THR A 226 15.05 8.24 11.78
C THR A 226 13.69 8.52 12.40
N ASP A 227 13.01 9.53 11.87
CA ASP A 227 11.65 9.90 12.32
C ASP A 227 10.58 9.39 11.33
N PHE A 228 11.01 8.69 10.25
CA PHE A 228 10.18 8.59 9.07
C PHE A 228 9.23 7.39 9.03
N ILE A 229 9.58 6.22 9.56
CA ILE A 229 8.86 5.00 9.14
C ILE A 229 8.55 4.03 10.26
N VAL A 230 9.19 4.12 11.42
CA VAL A 230 9.19 3.02 12.38
C VAL A 230 8.38 3.35 13.62
N PRO A 231 7.48 2.45 14.07
CA PRO A 231 6.97 2.55 15.41
C PRO A 231 8.15 2.51 16.40
N GLN A 232 8.10 3.36 17.41
CA GLN A 232 9.11 3.34 18.46
C GLN A 232 9.14 1.95 19.09
N GLY A 233 10.31 1.40 19.24
CA GLY A 233 10.53 0.09 19.84
C GLY A 233 11.89 0.00 20.52
N ARG A 234 12.06 -1.02 21.32
CA ARG A 234 13.32 -1.32 21.99
C ARG A 234 13.72 -2.75 21.68
N ILE A 235 14.97 -2.93 21.30
CA ILE A 235 15.59 -4.25 21.19
C ILE A 235 16.60 -4.33 22.32
N ASN A 236 16.37 -5.29 23.23
CA ASN A 236 17.29 -5.54 24.32
C ASN A 236 18.39 -6.49 23.82
N ALA A 237 19.64 -6.20 24.18
CA ALA A 237 20.80 -7.03 23.87
C ALA A 237 20.96 -7.30 22.35
N VAL A 238 21.61 -6.38 21.65
CA VAL A 238 22.07 -6.60 20.27
C VAL A 238 23.51 -7.06 20.33
N ASP A 239 23.77 -8.31 19.92
CA ASP A 239 25.11 -8.91 19.96
C ASP A 239 25.90 -8.58 18.69
N TRP A 240 25.18 -8.48 17.53
CA TRP A 240 25.80 -8.26 16.25
C TRP A 240 25.03 -7.23 15.40
N ILE A 241 25.78 -6.52 14.56
CA ILE A 241 25.25 -5.61 13.53
C ILE A 241 25.77 -6.05 12.17
N ILE A 242 24.85 -6.41 11.26
CA ILE A 242 25.17 -6.59 9.85
C ILE A 242 25.03 -5.22 9.19
N TYR A 243 26.14 -4.61 8.85
CA TYR A 243 26.18 -3.26 8.25
C TYR A 243 26.52 -3.32 6.78
N VAL A 244 25.62 -2.86 5.93
CA VAL A 244 25.85 -2.65 4.50
C VAL A 244 26.14 -1.17 4.30
N GLN A 245 27.42 -0.84 4.05
CA GLN A 245 27.82 0.55 3.85
C GLN A 245 27.18 1.12 2.57
N PRO A 246 26.44 2.24 2.64
CA PRO A 246 25.70 2.79 1.52
C PRO A 246 26.55 3.11 0.30
N ASP A 247 27.66 3.85 0.48
CA ASP A 247 28.52 4.25 -0.64
C ASP A 247 29.14 3.04 -1.36
N ALA A 248 29.60 2.05 -0.60
CA ALA A 248 30.14 0.82 -1.16
C ALA A 248 29.06 0.01 -1.89
N TYR A 249 27.83 -0.01 -1.36
CA TYR A 249 26.72 -0.67 -2.03
C TYR A 249 26.36 -0.03 -3.36
N PHE A 250 26.22 1.28 -3.39
CA PHE A 250 25.87 2.00 -4.62
C PHE A 250 27.03 2.05 -5.63
N ALA A 251 28.27 1.86 -5.19
CA ALA A 251 29.43 1.70 -6.06
C ALA A 251 29.46 0.35 -6.80
N LEU A 252 28.68 -0.66 -6.36
CA LEU A 252 28.56 -1.92 -7.08
C LEU A 252 27.88 -1.66 -8.44
N GLY A 253 28.60 -2.01 -9.51
CA GLY A 253 28.24 -1.62 -10.89
C GLY A 253 27.12 -2.45 -11.51
N SER A 254 26.75 -3.61 -10.93
CA SER A 254 25.79 -4.52 -11.52
C SER A 254 24.78 -5.07 -10.52
N TYR A 255 23.61 -5.43 -11.04
CA TYR A 255 22.59 -6.16 -10.26
C TYR A 255 23.14 -7.48 -9.68
N ASN A 256 23.98 -8.17 -10.45
CA ASN A 256 24.54 -9.46 -10.02
C ASN A 256 25.44 -9.31 -8.78
N GLU A 257 26.26 -8.26 -8.69
CA GLU A 257 27.10 -7.98 -7.52
C GLU A 257 26.25 -7.68 -6.28
N ARG A 258 25.20 -6.90 -6.44
CA ARG A 258 24.23 -6.61 -5.36
C ARG A 258 23.47 -7.86 -4.92
N ALA A 259 23.12 -8.74 -5.86
CA ALA A 259 22.52 -10.05 -5.55
C ALA A 259 23.49 -11.00 -4.85
N VAL A 260 24.79 -10.94 -5.15
CA VAL A 260 25.83 -11.69 -4.40
C VAL A 260 25.86 -11.22 -2.96
N MET A 261 25.85 -9.91 -2.73
CA MET A 261 25.82 -9.36 -1.36
C MET A 261 24.55 -9.78 -0.61
N ALA A 262 23.39 -9.75 -1.25
CA ALA A 262 22.16 -10.24 -0.64
C ALA A 262 22.28 -11.71 -0.17
N ARG A 263 22.88 -12.57 -1.00
CA ARG A 263 23.16 -13.96 -0.59
C ARG A 263 24.15 -14.09 0.57
N MET A 264 25.14 -13.17 0.67
CA MET A 264 26.04 -13.13 1.83
C MET A 264 25.32 -12.77 3.10
N ILE A 265 24.36 -11.83 3.04
CA ILE A 265 23.50 -11.48 4.19
C ILE A 265 22.68 -12.70 4.62
N GLY A 266 22.10 -13.46 3.69
CA GLY A 266 21.40 -14.71 3.99
C GLY A 266 22.29 -15.75 4.68
N LYS A 267 23.56 -15.88 4.29
CA LYS A 267 24.52 -16.74 4.98
C LYS A 267 24.82 -16.27 6.40
N LEU A 268 24.99 -14.95 6.59
CA LEU A 268 25.16 -14.37 7.93
C LEU A 268 23.93 -14.55 8.81
N ASN A 269 22.73 -14.35 8.24
CA ASN A 269 21.48 -14.62 8.94
C ASN A 269 21.39 -16.06 9.47
N ASN A 270 21.81 -17.05 8.67
CA ASN A 270 21.83 -18.44 9.09
C ASN A 270 22.95 -18.73 10.13
N LEU A 271 24.09 -18.08 10.02
CA LEU A 271 25.20 -18.21 10.98
C LEU A 271 24.82 -17.65 12.35
N LEU A 272 24.11 -16.52 12.35
CA LEU A 272 23.70 -15.79 13.58
C LEU A 272 22.29 -16.17 14.06
N LYS A 273 21.74 -17.31 13.63
CA LYS A 273 20.35 -17.72 13.94
C LYS A 273 20.00 -17.76 15.42
N ASP A 274 20.98 -18.07 16.28
CA ASP A 274 20.82 -18.20 17.74
C ASP A 274 21.29 -16.92 18.47
N GLU A 275 21.72 -15.89 17.73
CA GLU A 275 22.22 -14.62 18.24
C GLU A 275 21.20 -13.49 18.06
N SER A 276 21.35 -12.41 18.82
CA SER A 276 20.53 -11.20 18.62
C SER A 276 21.25 -10.22 17.71
N PHE A 277 20.73 -9.99 16.51
CA PHE A 277 21.36 -9.07 15.57
C PHE A 277 20.36 -8.17 14.84
N VAL A 278 20.87 -7.04 14.34
CA VAL A 278 20.14 -6.10 13.49
C VAL A 278 20.87 -5.91 12.15
N CYS A 279 20.11 -5.64 11.10
CA CYS A 279 20.66 -5.28 9.80
C CYS A 279 20.50 -3.78 9.56
N ILE A 280 21.57 -3.11 9.19
CA ILE A 280 21.58 -1.68 8.86
C ILE A 280 22.12 -1.53 7.43
N GLY A 281 21.41 -0.80 6.56
CA GLY A 281 21.84 -0.67 5.18
C GLY A 281 21.07 0.38 4.38
N PRO A 282 21.47 0.59 3.12
CA PRO A 282 20.93 1.63 2.29
C PRO A 282 19.51 1.31 1.82
N GLY A 283 18.65 2.29 1.86
CA GLY A 283 17.35 2.27 1.21
C GLY A 283 16.39 1.24 1.80
N ARG A 284 15.60 0.62 0.93
CA ARG A 284 14.55 -0.31 1.33
C ARG A 284 15.01 -1.76 1.23
N TRP A 285 15.08 -2.45 2.34
CA TRP A 285 15.35 -3.89 2.37
C TRP A 285 14.25 -4.69 1.65
N GLY A 286 14.65 -5.69 0.84
CA GLY A 286 13.72 -6.53 0.08
C GLY A 286 13.15 -5.84 -1.17
N SER A 287 13.75 -4.75 -1.64
CA SER A 287 13.35 -4.12 -2.89
C SER A 287 13.69 -5.02 -4.08
N SER A 288 12.74 -5.21 -5.00
CA SER A 288 13.02 -5.86 -6.29
C SER A 288 13.91 -5.00 -7.20
N ASN A 289 13.95 -3.69 -6.96
CA ASN A 289 14.89 -2.77 -7.60
C ASN A 289 16.08 -2.53 -6.67
N ALA A 290 17.24 -3.04 -7.04
CA ALA A 290 18.46 -2.94 -6.26
C ALA A 290 19.01 -1.50 -6.14
N ASP A 291 18.54 -0.55 -6.95
CA ASP A 291 18.87 0.86 -6.81
C ASP A 291 18.10 1.56 -5.69
N LEU A 292 17.03 0.93 -5.20
CA LEU A 292 16.21 1.44 -4.09
C LEU A 292 16.56 0.82 -2.74
N GLY A 293 17.45 -0.17 -2.70
CA GLY A 293 17.89 -0.84 -1.49
C GLY A 293 18.30 -2.29 -1.71
N VAL A 294 18.63 -2.99 -0.64
CA VAL A 294 19.23 -4.33 -0.71
C VAL A 294 18.19 -5.38 -1.15
N PRO A 295 18.42 -6.13 -2.25
CA PRO A 295 17.44 -7.05 -2.83
C PRO A 295 17.46 -8.42 -2.13
N ILE A 296 17.12 -8.46 -0.85
CA ILE A 296 16.99 -9.68 -0.05
C ILE A 296 15.59 -10.25 -0.11
N GLY A 297 15.47 -11.57 0.08
CA GLY A 297 14.20 -12.22 0.37
C GLY A 297 13.95 -12.34 1.88
N TYR A 298 12.73 -12.69 2.27
CA TYR A 298 12.37 -12.88 3.68
C TYR A 298 13.25 -13.94 4.37
N GLY A 299 13.58 -15.03 3.66
CA GLY A 299 14.46 -16.08 4.18
C GLY A 299 15.88 -15.61 4.49
N ASP A 300 16.34 -14.52 3.85
CA ASP A 300 17.70 -13.98 4.04
C ASP A 300 17.83 -13.16 5.33
N ILE A 301 16.71 -12.82 5.98
CA ILE A 301 16.68 -11.95 7.18
C ILE A 301 15.75 -12.45 8.28
N TYR A 302 15.30 -13.68 8.17
CA TYR A 302 14.27 -14.26 9.07
C TYR A 302 14.63 -14.16 10.55
N HIS A 303 15.91 -14.23 10.90
CA HIS A 303 16.40 -14.18 12.29
C HIS A 303 16.78 -12.77 12.76
N ALA A 304 16.84 -11.77 11.85
CA ALA A 304 17.15 -10.39 12.22
C ALA A 304 16.05 -9.81 13.11
N ARG A 305 16.46 -9.09 14.17
CA ARG A 305 15.53 -8.44 15.11
C ARG A 305 14.97 -7.14 14.56
N ALA A 306 15.73 -6.44 13.74
CA ALA A 306 15.29 -5.23 13.02
C ALA A 306 16.07 -5.04 11.73
N LEU A 307 15.43 -4.30 10.83
CA LEU A 307 16.01 -3.78 9.59
C LEU A 307 15.97 -2.25 9.65
N VAL A 308 17.09 -1.61 9.40
CA VAL A 308 17.25 -0.14 9.47
C VAL A 308 17.91 0.37 8.21
#